data_f9e6f562de2067cb74caa8dfcd6b5bd0
#
_entry.id   f9e6f562de2067cb74caa8dfcd6b5bd0
#
_cell.length_a   1.000
_cell.length_b   1.000
_cell.length_c   1.000
_cell.angle_alpha   90.00
_cell.angle_beta   90.00
_cell.angle_gamma   90.00
#
_symmetry.space_group_name_H-M   'P 1'
#
loop_
_entity.id
_entity.type
_entity.pdbx_description
1 polymer ?
#
loop_
_entity_poly.entity_id
_entity_poly.type
_entity_poly.pdbx_seq_one_letter_code
_entity_poly.pdbx_strand_id
1 'polypeptide(L)'
;IGSGFASMQEVLQYEASYGSLFWVVIAVTAAIYLYTNLSFSANGARQKLERGGDIYKVYCGRKVGAFYDWFAALFCYMSFIVMLGGANSTVMQQWGLPNGVGAVLLAVVAVATVACGLEGIVKALSFLGPLIVVFLLVVVGYSAATGSLGFGAGAAAIDSGTYDITQIGGGN
;
A
#
# COMPACT_ATOMS: atom_id res chain seq x y z
N ILE A 1 3.15 -0.28 2.83
CA ILE A 1 2.23 -1.18 2.11
C ILE A 1 0.86 -0.54 2.24
N GLY A 2 0.31 -0.06 1.12
CA GLY A 2 -0.98 0.63 1.08
C GLY A 2 -2.18 -0.33 0.96
N SER A 3 -3.39 0.23 1.08
CA SER A 3 -4.64 -0.54 0.94
C SER A 3 -4.80 -1.16 -0.44
N GLY A 4 -4.32 -0.49 -1.49
CA GLY A 4 -4.36 -0.96 -2.86
C GLY A 4 -3.46 -2.16 -3.15
N PHE A 5 -2.44 -2.39 -2.32
CA PHE A 5 -1.57 -3.56 -2.45
C PHE A 5 -2.32 -4.87 -2.17
N ALA A 6 -3.29 -4.84 -1.28
CA ALA A 6 -4.10 -6.03 -0.97
C ALA A 6 -4.97 -6.49 -2.14
N SER A 7 -5.43 -5.56 -2.98
CA SER A 7 -6.23 -5.83 -4.17
C SER A 7 -5.43 -5.90 -5.47
N MET A 8 -4.12 -5.58 -5.43
CA MET A 8 -3.26 -5.39 -6.60
C MET A 8 -3.76 -4.33 -7.61
N GLN A 9 -4.82 -3.63 -7.30
CA GLN A 9 -5.44 -2.65 -8.19
C GLN A 9 -4.53 -1.45 -8.48
N GLU A 10 -3.82 -0.97 -7.45
CA GLU A 10 -2.86 0.14 -7.62
C GLU A 10 -1.70 -0.27 -8.55
N VAL A 11 -1.19 -1.50 -8.39
CA VAL A 11 -0.11 -2.02 -9.24
C VAL A 11 -0.58 -2.13 -10.70
N LEU A 12 -1.81 -2.60 -10.91
CA LEU A 12 -2.40 -2.69 -12.25
C LEU A 12 -2.60 -1.32 -12.89
N GLN A 13 -3.13 -0.35 -12.14
CA GLN A 13 -3.44 0.99 -12.67
C GLN A 13 -2.21 1.87 -12.87
N TYR A 14 -1.26 1.84 -11.95
CA TYR A 14 -0.15 2.79 -11.94
C TYR A 14 1.17 2.22 -12.49
N GLU A 15 1.31 0.91 -12.57
CA GLU A 15 2.54 0.28 -13.06
C GLU A 15 2.29 -0.57 -14.31
N ALA A 16 1.41 -1.55 -14.24
CA ALA A 16 1.17 -2.46 -15.35
C ALA A 16 0.51 -1.80 -16.56
N SER A 17 -0.25 -0.69 -16.36
CA SER A 17 -0.92 0.05 -17.42
C SER A 17 0.02 0.67 -18.46
N TYR A 18 1.31 0.80 -18.14
CA TYR A 18 2.30 1.37 -19.06
C TYR A 18 2.92 0.35 -20.02
N GLY A 19 2.40 -0.88 -20.08
CA GLY A 19 2.87 -1.91 -21.01
C GLY A 19 4.36 -2.20 -20.85
N SER A 20 5.13 -2.08 -21.94
CA SER A 20 6.58 -2.32 -21.95
C SER A 20 7.39 -1.31 -21.12
N LEU A 21 6.82 -0.13 -20.84
CA LEU A 21 7.49 0.92 -20.04
C LEU A 21 7.36 0.74 -18.53
N PHE A 22 6.65 -0.28 -18.05
CA PHE A 22 6.41 -0.49 -16.63
C PHE A 22 7.71 -0.57 -15.80
N TRP A 23 8.79 -1.10 -16.35
CA TRP A 23 10.09 -1.16 -15.68
C TRP A 23 10.65 0.22 -15.35
N VAL A 24 10.45 1.19 -16.25
CA VAL A 24 10.88 2.58 -16.03
C VAL A 24 10.07 3.21 -14.90
N VAL A 25 8.77 2.98 -14.89
CA VAL A 25 7.88 3.48 -13.82
C VAL A 25 8.28 2.90 -12.48
N ILE A 26 8.49 1.59 -12.39
CA ILE A 26 8.96 0.93 -11.16
C ILE A 26 10.30 1.51 -10.69
N ALA A 27 11.26 1.65 -11.60
CA ALA A 27 12.59 2.17 -11.24
C ALA A 27 12.52 3.61 -10.71
N VAL A 28 11.77 4.47 -11.37
CA VAL A 28 11.59 5.88 -10.95
C VAL A 28 10.85 5.96 -9.62
N THR A 29 9.76 5.22 -9.47
CA THR A 29 8.98 5.18 -8.22
C THR A 29 9.83 4.65 -7.06
N ALA A 30 10.59 3.57 -7.28
CA ALA A 30 11.48 3.01 -6.28
C ALA A 30 12.59 3.99 -5.89
N ALA A 31 13.19 4.70 -6.85
CA ALA A 31 14.23 5.69 -6.58
C ALA A 31 13.70 6.86 -5.74
N ILE A 32 12.54 7.42 -6.09
CA ILE A 32 11.89 8.50 -5.34
C ILE A 32 11.51 8.02 -3.93
N TYR A 33 10.95 6.82 -3.83
CA TYR A 33 10.55 6.25 -2.55
C TYR A 33 11.74 6.02 -1.62
N LEU A 34 12.84 5.44 -2.13
CA LEU A 34 14.08 5.25 -1.38
C LEU A 34 14.68 6.58 -0.94
N TYR A 35 14.78 7.55 -1.84
CA TYR A 35 15.30 8.88 -1.51
C TYR A 35 14.50 9.55 -0.40
N THR A 36 13.17 9.54 -0.51
CA THR A 36 12.28 10.15 0.48
C THR A 36 12.39 9.47 1.84
N ASN A 37 12.36 8.13 1.87
CA ASN A 37 12.44 7.37 3.13
C ASN A 37 13.80 7.55 3.80
N LEU A 38 14.91 7.49 3.06
CA LEU A 38 16.24 7.70 3.59
C LEU A 38 16.40 9.13 4.12
N SER A 39 15.89 10.13 3.41
CA SER A 39 15.93 11.52 3.84
C SER A 39 15.14 11.74 5.13
N PHE A 40 13.93 11.21 5.22
CA PHE A 40 13.10 11.33 6.42
C PHE A 40 13.70 10.58 7.61
N SER A 41 14.20 9.36 7.39
CA SER A 41 14.85 8.58 8.43
C SER A 41 16.10 9.27 8.97
N ALA A 42 16.96 9.78 8.09
CA ALA A 42 18.17 10.47 8.48
C ALA A 42 17.89 11.76 9.26
N ASN A 43 16.89 12.55 8.83
CA ASN A 43 16.53 13.78 9.54
C ASN A 43 15.79 13.49 10.85
N GLY A 44 14.93 12.48 10.89
CA GLY A 44 14.28 12.03 12.12
C GLY A 44 15.26 11.59 13.20
N ALA A 45 16.29 10.81 12.79
CA ALA A 45 17.35 10.35 13.68
C ALA A 45 18.24 11.50 14.20
N ARG A 46 18.55 12.48 13.33
CA ARG A 46 19.39 13.65 13.70
C ARG A 46 18.69 14.61 14.65
N GLN A 47 17.41 14.85 14.44
CA GLN A 47 16.67 15.90 15.17
C GLN A 47 15.95 15.39 16.41
N LYS A 48 15.95 14.05 16.66
CA LYS A 48 15.27 13.41 17.79
C LYS A 48 13.84 13.92 17.97
N LEU A 49 13.07 13.93 16.87
CA LEU A 49 11.72 14.47 16.85
C LEU A 49 10.82 13.67 17.79
N GLU A 50 10.12 14.36 18.69
CA GLU A 50 9.22 13.74 19.66
C GLU A 50 7.91 13.28 19.01
N ARG A 51 7.49 13.96 17.94
CA ARG A 51 6.27 13.64 17.20
C ARG A 51 6.55 13.43 15.71
N GLY A 52 5.91 12.43 15.11
CA GLY A 52 6.06 12.15 13.68
C GLY A 52 5.70 13.33 12.77
N GLY A 53 4.72 14.15 13.17
CA GLY A 53 4.31 15.34 12.42
C GLY A 53 5.31 16.50 12.43
N ASP A 54 6.26 16.51 13.38
CA ASP A 54 7.26 17.57 13.45
C ASP A 54 8.24 17.55 12.26
N ILE A 55 8.36 16.41 11.58
CA ILE A 55 9.15 16.30 10.35
C ILE A 55 8.65 17.24 9.26
N TYR A 56 7.34 17.44 9.13
CA TYR A 56 6.77 18.37 8.15
C TYR A 56 7.14 19.83 8.45
N LYS A 57 7.28 20.19 9.74
CA LYS A 57 7.71 21.53 10.16
C LYS A 57 9.17 21.79 9.82
N VAL A 58 10.00 20.75 9.83
CA VAL A 58 11.41 20.83 9.45
C VAL A 58 11.58 21.14 7.97
N TYR A 59 10.80 20.50 7.11
CA TYR A 59 10.90 20.68 5.66
C TYR A 59 10.11 21.89 5.14
N CYS A 60 8.93 22.13 5.67
CA CYS A 60 7.96 23.10 5.12
C CYS A 60 7.76 24.34 6.00
N GLY A 61 8.47 24.42 7.14
CA GLY A 61 8.28 25.49 8.11
C GLY A 61 7.02 25.32 8.97
N ARG A 62 6.87 26.19 9.98
CA ARG A 62 5.88 26.02 11.06
C ARG A 62 4.43 26.03 10.60
N LYS A 63 4.06 26.93 9.68
CA LYS A 63 2.65 27.09 9.24
C LYS A 63 2.24 25.99 8.26
N VAL A 64 3.05 25.76 7.24
CA VAL A 64 2.78 24.75 6.20
C VAL A 64 2.96 23.33 6.79
N GLY A 65 3.94 23.12 7.67
CA GLY A 65 4.13 21.87 8.36
C GLY A 65 2.95 21.47 9.25
N ALA A 66 2.33 22.42 9.95
CA ALA A 66 1.12 22.16 10.72
C ALA A 66 -0.08 21.77 9.84
N PHE A 67 -0.21 22.40 8.67
CA PHE A 67 -1.22 22.01 7.69
C PHE A 67 -1.01 20.57 7.19
N TYR A 68 0.23 20.21 6.84
CA TYR A 68 0.56 18.85 6.40
C TYR A 68 0.37 17.79 7.49
N ASP A 69 0.65 18.10 8.75
CA ASP A 69 0.39 17.21 9.87
C ASP A 69 -1.10 16.89 10.00
N TRP A 70 -1.96 17.91 9.95
CA TRP A 70 -3.41 17.73 9.95
C TRP A 70 -3.90 16.99 8.70
N PHE A 71 -3.38 17.33 7.53
CA PHE A 71 -3.71 16.67 6.27
C PHE A 71 -3.31 15.19 6.28
N ALA A 72 -2.13 14.86 6.82
CA ALA A 72 -1.69 13.48 6.97
C ALA A 72 -2.61 12.67 7.88
N ALA A 73 -3.08 13.26 8.99
CA ALA A 73 -4.05 12.61 9.86
C ALA A 73 -5.38 12.32 9.15
N LEU A 74 -5.89 13.30 8.39
CA LEU A 74 -7.10 13.13 7.59
C LEU A 74 -6.91 12.05 6.51
N PHE A 75 -5.77 12.08 5.83
CA PHE A 75 -5.43 11.08 4.81
C PHE A 75 -5.34 9.66 5.37
N CYS A 76 -4.72 9.50 6.55
CA CYS A 76 -4.69 8.20 7.24
C CYS A 76 -6.09 7.71 7.62
N TYR A 77 -6.96 8.62 8.06
CA TYR A 77 -8.35 8.29 8.37
C TYR A 77 -9.12 7.81 7.12
N MET A 78 -9.02 8.54 6.01
CA MET A 78 -9.62 8.15 4.74
C MET A 78 -9.08 6.80 4.23
N SER A 79 -7.78 6.59 4.34
CA SER A 79 -7.12 5.33 3.98
C SER A 79 -7.65 4.16 4.82
N PHE A 80 -7.90 4.38 6.11
CA PHE A 80 -8.49 3.38 6.99
C PHE A 80 -9.90 2.97 6.56
N ILE A 81 -10.73 3.94 6.15
CA ILE A 81 -12.08 3.65 5.62
C ILE A 81 -12.00 2.77 4.36
N VAL A 82 -11.07 3.08 3.45
CA VAL A 82 -10.86 2.28 2.24
C VAL A 82 -10.42 0.85 2.59
N MET A 83 -9.55 0.69 3.59
CA MET A 83 -9.13 -0.64 4.06
C MET A 83 -10.30 -1.44 4.66
N LEU A 84 -11.20 -0.79 5.40
CA LEU A 84 -12.41 -1.45 5.92
C LEU A 84 -13.30 -1.96 4.77
N GLY A 85 -13.45 -1.17 3.71
CA GLY A 85 -14.19 -1.57 2.50
C GLY A 85 -13.53 -2.77 1.80
N GLY A 86 -12.21 -2.74 1.64
CA GLY A 86 -11.43 -3.83 1.05
C GLY A 86 -11.55 -5.14 1.85
N ALA A 87 -11.40 -5.06 3.17
CA ALA A 87 -11.56 -6.22 4.05
C ALA A 87 -12.98 -6.80 3.97
N ASN A 88 -13.99 -5.94 3.94
CA ASN A 88 -15.37 -6.36 3.79
C ASN A 88 -15.60 -7.09 2.46
N SER A 89 -15.13 -6.54 1.35
CA SER A 89 -15.25 -7.17 0.03
C SER A 89 -14.54 -8.52 -0.03
N THR A 90 -13.35 -8.63 0.56
CA THR A 90 -12.60 -9.89 0.59
C THR A 90 -13.33 -10.96 1.38
N VAL A 91 -13.88 -10.61 2.56
CA VAL A 91 -14.63 -11.56 3.41
C VAL A 91 -15.92 -12.02 2.72
N MET A 92 -16.63 -11.10 2.06
CA MET A 92 -17.82 -11.46 1.28
C MET A 92 -17.49 -12.41 0.12
N GLN A 93 -16.41 -12.14 -0.63
CA GLN A 93 -16.05 -12.96 -1.80
C GLN A 93 -15.50 -14.33 -1.42
N GLN A 94 -14.72 -14.44 -0.35
CA GLN A 94 -14.07 -15.69 0.02
C GLN A 94 -14.95 -16.60 0.88
N TRP A 95 -15.75 -16.02 1.78
CA TRP A 95 -16.54 -16.81 2.74
C TRP A 95 -18.06 -16.60 2.61
N GLY A 96 -18.52 -15.76 1.67
CA GLY A 96 -19.94 -15.51 1.47
C GLY A 96 -20.66 -14.89 2.69
N LEU A 97 -19.90 -14.25 3.59
CA LEU A 97 -20.47 -13.66 4.81
C LEU A 97 -21.25 -12.38 4.50
N PRO A 98 -22.24 -12.02 5.34
CA PRO A 98 -23.03 -10.82 5.15
C PRO A 98 -22.18 -9.55 5.09
N ASN A 99 -22.71 -8.55 4.37
CA ASN A 99 -22.07 -7.24 4.28
C ASN A 99 -21.87 -6.61 5.68
N GLY A 100 -20.66 -6.07 5.89
CA GLY A 100 -20.27 -5.43 7.14
C GLY A 100 -19.42 -6.30 8.08
N VAL A 101 -19.48 -7.62 7.99
CA VAL A 101 -18.74 -8.53 8.89
C VAL A 101 -17.22 -8.33 8.77
N GLY A 102 -16.70 -8.25 7.54
CA GLY A 102 -15.27 -8.03 7.31
C GLY A 102 -14.76 -6.70 7.84
N ALA A 103 -15.57 -5.64 7.66
CA ALA A 103 -15.24 -4.32 8.17
C ALA A 103 -15.22 -4.28 9.71
N VAL A 104 -16.21 -4.87 10.37
CA VAL A 104 -16.28 -4.95 11.84
C VAL A 104 -15.10 -5.77 12.38
N LEU A 105 -14.79 -6.90 11.76
CA LEU A 105 -13.68 -7.76 12.18
C LEU A 105 -12.34 -7.00 12.09
N LEU A 106 -12.09 -6.32 10.97
CA LEU A 106 -10.87 -5.52 10.82
C LEU A 106 -10.84 -4.35 11.82
N ALA A 107 -11.97 -3.66 12.04
CA ALA A 107 -12.06 -2.57 13.00
C ALA A 107 -11.74 -3.04 14.43
N VAL A 108 -12.26 -4.18 14.86
CA VAL A 108 -11.99 -4.76 16.17
C VAL A 108 -10.51 -5.11 16.33
N VAL A 109 -9.91 -5.75 15.31
CA VAL A 109 -8.47 -6.07 15.32
C VAL A 109 -7.63 -4.79 15.38
N ALA A 110 -7.97 -3.75 14.61
CA ALA A 110 -7.26 -2.48 14.63
C ALA A 110 -7.35 -1.80 16.00
N VAL A 111 -8.53 -1.74 16.61
CA VAL A 111 -8.73 -1.17 17.95
C VAL A 111 -7.94 -1.97 19.00
N ALA A 112 -8.00 -3.29 18.95
CA ALA A 112 -7.25 -4.16 19.86
C ALA A 112 -5.73 -3.92 19.74
N THR A 113 -5.23 -3.80 18.50
CA THR A 113 -3.80 -3.53 18.25
C THR A 113 -3.38 -2.17 18.81
N VAL A 114 -4.21 -1.13 18.62
CA VAL A 114 -3.96 0.21 19.16
C VAL A 114 -4.03 0.20 20.70
N ALA A 115 -4.96 -0.54 21.27
CA ALA A 115 -5.08 -0.68 22.74
C ALA A 115 -3.86 -1.35 23.39
N CYS A 116 -3.13 -2.20 22.65
CA CYS A 116 -1.84 -2.76 23.10
C CYS A 116 -0.69 -1.74 23.10
N GLY A 117 -0.94 -0.50 22.68
CA GLY A 117 0.04 0.57 22.66
C GLY A 117 1.01 0.53 21.47
N LEU A 118 1.89 1.54 21.42
CA LEU A 118 2.81 1.74 20.31
C LEU A 118 3.77 0.55 20.11
N GLU A 119 4.21 -0.07 21.20
CA GLU A 119 5.08 -1.25 21.16
C GLU A 119 4.39 -2.47 20.54
N GLY A 120 3.10 -2.66 20.81
CA GLY A 120 2.30 -3.72 20.20
C GLY A 120 2.18 -3.55 18.69
N ILE A 121 1.94 -2.33 18.24
CA ILE A 121 1.86 -1.99 16.81
C ILE A 121 3.20 -2.26 16.12
N VAL A 122 4.31 -1.78 16.69
CA VAL A 122 5.65 -1.99 16.13
C VAL A 122 6.00 -3.48 16.05
N LYS A 123 5.72 -4.26 17.11
CA LYS A 123 5.95 -5.71 17.10
C LYS A 123 5.11 -6.42 16.04
N ALA A 124 3.82 -6.08 15.93
CA ALA A 124 2.93 -6.65 14.91
C ALA A 124 3.43 -6.35 13.49
N LEU A 125 3.79 -5.11 13.20
CA LEU A 125 4.30 -4.69 11.89
C LEU A 125 5.66 -5.31 11.57
N SER A 126 6.55 -5.42 12.56
CA SER A 126 7.87 -6.04 12.39
C SER A 126 7.79 -7.54 12.09
N PHE A 127 6.73 -8.20 12.57
CA PHE A 127 6.49 -9.62 12.26
C PHE A 127 5.74 -9.81 10.94
N LEU A 128 4.66 -9.05 10.73
CA LEU A 128 3.81 -9.18 9.53
C LEU A 128 4.51 -8.71 8.26
N GLY A 129 5.36 -7.67 8.33
CA GLY A 129 6.06 -7.14 7.18
C GLY A 129 6.93 -8.18 6.47
N PRO A 130 7.92 -8.79 7.13
CA PRO A 130 8.73 -9.86 6.55
C PRO A 130 7.90 -11.08 6.11
N LEU A 131 6.87 -11.44 6.87
CA LEU A 131 5.99 -12.57 6.54
C LEU A 131 5.28 -12.35 5.20
N ILE A 132 4.74 -11.15 4.97
CA ILE A 132 4.09 -10.79 3.69
C ILE A 132 5.11 -10.82 2.54
N VAL A 133 6.32 -10.28 2.74
CA VAL A 133 7.36 -10.29 1.71
C VAL A 133 7.75 -11.73 1.35
N VAL A 134 7.97 -12.60 2.33
CA VAL A 134 8.29 -14.01 2.08
C VAL A 134 7.15 -14.71 1.34
N PHE A 135 5.91 -14.50 1.76
CA PHE A 135 4.74 -15.05 1.09
C PHE A 135 4.66 -14.62 -0.38
N LEU A 136 4.87 -13.34 -0.67
CA LEU A 136 4.89 -12.83 -2.03
C LEU A 136 6.02 -13.43 -2.87
N LEU A 137 7.22 -13.55 -2.30
CA LEU A 137 8.33 -14.17 -2.99
C LEU A 137 8.06 -15.64 -3.33
N VAL A 138 7.40 -16.38 -2.43
CA VAL A 138 6.97 -17.76 -2.67
C VAL A 138 5.95 -17.83 -3.81
N VAL A 139 4.93 -16.97 -3.80
CA VAL A 139 3.90 -16.93 -4.84
C VAL A 139 4.51 -16.57 -6.20
N VAL A 140 5.35 -15.54 -6.25
CA VAL A 140 6.03 -15.12 -7.49
C VAL A 140 6.99 -16.20 -7.97
N GLY A 141 7.77 -16.81 -7.07
CA GLY A 141 8.68 -17.90 -7.40
C GLY A 141 7.95 -19.14 -7.93
N TYR A 142 6.83 -19.51 -7.32
CA TYR A 142 5.99 -20.59 -7.80
C TYR A 142 5.41 -20.30 -9.19
N SER A 143 4.87 -19.09 -9.40
CA SER A 143 4.33 -18.66 -10.69
C SER A 143 5.41 -18.62 -11.78
N ALA A 144 6.63 -18.22 -11.44
CA ALA A 144 7.76 -18.26 -12.37
C ALA A 144 8.15 -19.70 -12.74
N ALA A 145 8.18 -20.59 -11.76
CA ALA A 145 8.56 -22.00 -11.97
C ALA A 145 7.52 -22.77 -12.81
N THR A 146 6.23 -22.43 -12.66
CA THR A 146 5.13 -23.03 -13.44
C THR A 146 4.92 -22.42 -14.80
N GLY A 147 5.72 -21.40 -15.18
CA GLY A 147 5.61 -20.72 -16.47
C GLY A 147 4.33 -19.89 -16.65
N SER A 148 3.55 -19.69 -15.57
CA SER A 148 2.32 -18.90 -15.58
C SER A 148 2.57 -17.38 -15.59
N LEU A 149 3.81 -16.94 -15.38
CA LEU A 149 4.21 -15.54 -15.53
C LEU A 149 4.49 -15.21 -17.00
N GLY A 150 3.46 -14.81 -17.72
CA GLY A 150 3.57 -14.30 -19.09
C GLY A 150 4.03 -12.83 -19.13
N PHE A 151 5.19 -12.49 -18.55
CA PHE A 151 5.68 -11.11 -18.52
C PHE A 151 5.69 -10.42 -19.89
N GLY A 152 6.13 -11.13 -20.93
CA GLY A 152 6.14 -10.59 -22.29
C GLY A 152 4.76 -10.55 -22.94
N ALA A 153 3.93 -11.56 -22.70
CA ALA A 153 2.58 -11.64 -23.28
C ALA A 153 1.62 -10.59 -22.68
N GLY A 154 1.74 -10.33 -21.36
CA GLY A 154 0.95 -9.30 -20.70
C GLY A 154 1.29 -7.89 -21.19
N ALA A 155 2.58 -7.54 -21.28
CA ALA A 155 3.02 -6.25 -21.81
C ALA A 155 2.60 -6.06 -23.27
N ALA A 156 2.76 -7.09 -24.12
CA ALA A 156 2.35 -7.04 -25.52
C ALA A 156 0.83 -6.92 -25.71
N ALA A 157 0.04 -7.53 -24.84
CA ALA A 157 -1.42 -7.42 -24.86
C ALA A 157 -1.91 -6.00 -24.52
N ILE A 158 -1.19 -5.31 -23.60
CA ILE A 158 -1.45 -3.92 -23.26
C ILE A 158 -1.02 -2.99 -24.39
N ASP A 159 0.18 -3.15 -24.91
CA ASP A 159 0.73 -2.33 -25.99
C ASP A 159 -0.09 -2.47 -27.30
N SER A 160 -0.69 -3.64 -27.55
CA SER A 160 -1.57 -3.90 -28.70
C SER A 160 -3.00 -3.36 -28.52
N GLY A 161 -3.34 -2.82 -27.35
CA GLY A 161 -4.69 -2.35 -27.04
C GLY A 161 -5.73 -3.47 -26.91
N THR A 162 -5.30 -4.73 -26.81
CA THR A 162 -6.18 -5.89 -26.64
C THR A 162 -6.82 -5.91 -25.25
N TYR A 163 -6.16 -5.29 -24.26
CA TYR A 163 -6.67 -5.07 -22.91
C TYR A 163 -6.97 -3.59 -22.71
N ASP A 164 -8.25 -3.26 -22.54
CA ASP A 164 -8.65 -1.90 -22.14
C ASP A 164 -8.57 -1.76 -20.61
N ILE A 165 -7.50 -1.11 -20.15
CA ILE A 165 -7.20 -0.93 -18.73
C ILE A 165 -8.20 0.03 -18.07
N THR A 166 -8.90 0.86 -18.84
CA THR A 166 -9.91 1.78 -18.30
C THR A 166 -11.10 1.03 -17.68
N GLN A 167 -11.32 -0.23 -18.05
CA GLN A 167 -12.37 -1.07 -17.49
C GLN A 167 -11.99 -1.74 -16.15
N ILE A 168 -10.71 -1.79 -15.79
CA ILE A 168 -10.25 -2.37 -14.51
C ILE A 168 -10.55 -1.44 -13.33
N GLY A 169 -10.84 -0.17 -13.59
CA GLY A 169 -11.16 0.85 -12.60
C GLY A 169 -12.60 0.87 -12.07
N GLY A 170 -13.40 -0.20 -12.28
CA GLY A 170 -14.70 -0.34 -11.61
C GLY A 170 -15.74 0.68 -12.06
N GLY A 171 -15.84 0.96 -13.35
CA GLY A 171 -16.97 1.68 -13.91
C GLY A 171 -18.08 0.71 -14.30
N ASN A 172 -18.95 0.44 -13.39
CA ASN A 172 -20.40 0.19 -13.62
C ASN A 172 -21.12 0.42 -12.30
#